data_ead55ae24440e88700356054f19bfc52
#
_entry.id   ead55ae24440e88700356054f19bfc52
#
_cell.length_a   1.000
_cell.length_b   1.000
_cell.length_c   1.000
_cell.angle_alpha   90.00
_cell.angle_beta   90.00
_cell.angle_gamma   90.00
#
_symmetry.space_group_name_H-M   'P 1'
#
loop_
_entity.id
_entity.type
_entity.pdbx_description
1 polymer ?
#
loop_
_entity_poly.entity_id
_entity_poly.type
_entity_poly.pdbx_seq_one_letter_code
_entity_poly.pdbx_strand_id
1 'polypeptide(L)'
;MQDSLRVRSRFRAKARQFDDLYEDERLSVRTLRAGLFRRRQLAVETVRSYPEPRVLDVGCGSGRIGEFVLQAGASRYLGVDFSEPMVELARDRLERFGDRVELQVADFLTTPLEPPFEVILALGLFDYVAEPHRFTRLMFELCAPGGCVVSSFPAWSLIKGPVRKVRYELIGNCPIFNYTRRELEMMFGASGFSEVEITSPGRSGFLTKAYRDPAAVSRRT
;
A
#
# COMPACT_ATOMS: atom_id res chain seq x y z
N MET A 1 10.11 6.88 -15.90
CA MET A 1 8.96 7.17 -16.79
C MET A 1 8.48 5.94 -17.58
N GLN A 2 9.35 5.18 -18.26
CA GLN A 2 8.94 3.97 -19.00
C GLN A 2 8.38 2.85 -18.12
N ASP A 3 8.96 2.60 -16.93
CA ASP A 3 8.52 1.54 -16.02
C ASP A 3 7.14 1.77 -15.42
N SER A 4 6.80 3.01 -15.10
CA SER A 4 5.46 3.36 -14.61
C SER A 4 4.37 3.13 -15.68
N LEU A 5 4.67 3.38 -16.95
CA LEU A 5 3.74 3.13 -18.07
C LEU A 5 3.49 1.62 -18.27
N ARG A 6 4.52 0.76 -18.14
CA ARG A 6 4.39 -0.70 -18.23
C ARG A 6 3.55 -1.25 -17.09
N VAL A 7 3.78 -0.78 -15.87
CA VAL A 7 2.98 -1.15 -14.70
C VAL A 7 1.50 -0.75 -14.91
N ARG A 8 1.23 0.48 -15.34
CA ARG A 8 -0.13 0.98 -15.64
C ARG A 8 -0.85 0.12 -16.69
N SER A 9 -0.19 -0.17 -17.82
CA SER A 9 -0.76 -1.00 -18.88
C SER A 9 -1.15 -2.40 -18.37
N ARG A 10 -0.31 -3.02 -17.55
CA ARG A 10 -0.58 -4.34 -16.98
C ARG A 10 -1.79 -4.36 -16.05
N PHE A 11 -1.90 -3.39 -15.14
CA PHE A 11 -3.02 -3.34 -14.20
C PHE A 11 -4.34 -3.01 -14.89
N ARG A 12 -4.32 -2.13 -15.91
CA ARG A 12 -5.51 -1.89 -16.75
C ARG A 12 -5.99 -3.16 -17.47
N ALA A 13 -5.06 -3.93 -18.06
CA ALA A 13 -5.41 -5.13 -18.83
C ALA A 13 -5.87 -6.32 -17.96
N LYS A 14 -5.49 -6.38 -16.69
CA LYS A 14 -5.66 -7.56 -15.83
C LYS A 14 -6.41 -7.28 -14.53
N ALA A 15 -7.11 -6.16 -14.39
CA ALA A 15 -7.77 -5.76 -13.16
C ALA A 15 -8.67 -6.88 -12.58
N ARG A 16 -9.60 -7.44 -13.37
CA ARG A 16 -10.47 -8.54 -12.95
C ARG A 16 -9.70 -9.80 -12.59
N GLN A 17 -8.69 -10.19 -13.38
CA GLN A 17 -7.87 -11.37 -13.08
C GLN A 17 -7.08 -11.22 -11.77
N PHE A 18 -6.65 -10.00 -11.43
CA PHE A 18 -6.02 -9.72 -10.13
C PHE A 18 -7.02 -9.82 -9.00
N ASP A 19 -8.25 -9.36 -9.19
CA ASP A 19 -9.30 -9.44 -8.18
C ASP A 19 -9.71 -10.91 -7.94
N ASP A 20 -9.91 -11.69 -9.00
CA ASP A 20 -10.22 -13.12 -8.96
C ASP A 20 -9.15 -13.97 -8.25
N LEU A 21 -7.86 -13.59 -8.36
CA LEU A 21 -6.77 -14.27 -7.64
C LEU A 21 -6.92 -14.21 -6.12
N TYR A 22 -7.62 -13.22 -5.60
CA TYR A 22 -7.94 -13.12 -4.18
C TYR A 22 -9.08 -14.06 -3.76
N GLU A 23 -9.89 -14.53 -4.69
CA GLU A 23 -11.03 -15.44 -4.46
C GLU A 23 -10.68 -16.91 -4.75
N ASP A 24 -9.61 -17.17 -5.52
CA ASP A 24 -9.21 -18.54 -5.91
C ASP A 24 -8.79 -19.38 -4.70
N GLU A 25 -9.51 -20.47 -4.43
CA GLU A 25 -9.32 -21.39 -3.29
C GLU A 25 -8.23 -22.44 -3.46
N ARG A 26 -7.51 -22.46 -4.56
CA ARG A 26 -6.50 -23.49 -4.87
C ARG A 26 -5.34 -23.47 -3.86
N LEU A 27 -4.84 -24.65 -3.51
CA LEU A 27 -3.72 -24.86 -2.56
C LEU A 27 -2.43 -24.12 -2.96
N SER A 28 -2.19 -23.90 -4.27
CA SER A 28 -1.04 -23.15 -4.79
C SER A 28 -1.05 -21.65 -4.41
N VAL A 29 -2.19 -21.13 -4.00
CA VAL A 29 -2.41 -19.72 -3.58
C VAL A 29 -2.27 -19.55 -2.06
N ARG A 30 -2.12 -20.63 -1.31
CA ARG A 30 -2.12 -20.63 0.16
C ARG A 30 -1.04 -19.74 0.79
N THR A 31 0.16 -19.67 0.20
CA THR A 31 1.23 -18.78 0.68
C THR A 31 0.98 -17.32 0.33
N LEU A 32 0.37 -17.05 -0.83
CA LEU A 32 -0.05 -15.72 -1.24
C LEU A 32 -1.18 -15.20 -0.33
N ARG A 33 -2.17 -16.04 -0.06
CA ARG A 33 -3.28 -15.75 0.87
C ARG A 33 -2.80 -15.44 2.28
N ALA A 34 -1.81 -16.16 2.80
CA ALA A 34 -1.24 -15.87 4.11
C ALA A 34 -0.64 -14.45 4.17
N GLY A 35 0.05 -14.01 3.10
CA GLY A 35 0.57 -12.65 2.98
C GLY A 35 -0.53 -11.60 2.92
N LEU A 36 -1.58 -11.85 2.13
CA LEU A 36 -2.73 -10.95 2.00
C LEU A 36 -3.52 -10.85 3.30
N PHE A 37 -3.74 -11.98 3.97
CA PHE A 37 -4.41 -12.02 5.27
C PHE A 37 -3.66 -11.18 6.31
N ARG A 38 -2.32 -11.31 6.36
CA ARG A 38 -1.50 -10.52 7.28
C ARG A 38 -1.50 -9.03 6.99
N ARG A 39 -1.47 -8.63 5.72
CA ARG A 39 -1.63 -7.22 5.31
C ARG A 39 -2.95 -6.65 5.80
N ARG A 40 -4.05 -7.37 5.56
CA ARG A 40 -5.38 -7.00 6.02
C ARG A 40 -5.44 -6.90 7.54
N GLN A 41 -4.94 -7.91 8.25
CA GLN A 41 -4.94 -7.93 9.71
C GLN A 41 -4.20 -6.70 10.27
N LEU A 42 -3.00 -6.40 9.76
CA LEU A 42 -2.22 -5.26 10.18
C LEU A 42 -2.92 -3.93 9.92
N ALA A 43 -3.55 -3.76 8.77
CA ALA A 43 -4.32 -2.56 8.44
C ALA A 43 -5.50 -2.37 9.40
N VAL A 44 -6.29 -3.42 9.64
CA VAL A 44 -7.44 -3.42 10.56
C VAL A 44 -7.02 -3.13 12.00
N GLU A 45 -5.97 -3.78 12.50
CA GLU A 45 -5.43 -3.55 13.85
C GLU A 45 -4.94 -2.12 14.00
N THR A 46 -4.27 -1.58 12.98
CA THR A 46 -3.79 -0.19 13.00
C THR A 46 -4.96 0.79 13.01
N VAL A 47 -5.96 0.62 12.16
CA VAL A 47 -7.15 1.51 12.15
C VAL A 47 -7.86 1.48 13.50
N ARG A 48 -8.02 0.33 14.14
CA ARG A 48 -8.64 0.19 15.45
C ARG A 48 -7.86 0.86 16.59
N SER A 49 -6.57 1.12 16.42
CA SER A 49 -5.76 1.81 17.44
C SER A 49 -5.90 3.34 17.42
N TYR A 50 -6.63 3.89 16.43
CA TYR A 50 -6.94 5.32 16.34
C TYR A 50 -8.45 5.56 16.51
N PRO A 51 -8.86 6.62 17.20
CA PRO A 51 -10.27 6.98 17.28
C PRO A 51 -10.73 7.59 15.95
N GLU A 52 -11.63 6.91 15.24
CA GLU A 52 -12.26 7.37 13.99
C GLU A 52 -11.28 7.94 12.95
N PRO A 53 -10.21 7.23 12.55
CA PRO A 53 -9.16 7.80 11.72
C PRO A 53 -9.63 8.09 10.29
N ARG A 54 -9.07 9.15 9.70
CA ARG A 54 -9.07 9.34 8.25
C ARG A 54 -7.99 8.45 7.65
N VAL A 55 -8.37 7.62 6.70
CA VAL A 55 -7.48 6.64 6.07
C VAL A 55 -7.21 7.04 4.63
N LEU A 56 -5.93 7.09 4.24
CA LEU A 56 -5.48 7.16 2.85
C LEU A 56 -4.96 5.79 2.43
N ASP A 57 -5.43 5.25 1.33
CA ASP A 57 -4.96 3.97 0.74
C ASP A 57 -4.32 4.23 -0.63
N VAL A 58 -2.98 4.15 -0.66
CA VAL A 58 -2.16 4.42 -1.85
C VAL A 58 -1.97 3.14 -2.64
N GLY A 59 -2.51 3.10 -3.86
CA GLY A 59 -2.63 1.88 -4.65
C GLY A 59 -3.75 1.00 -4.12
N CYS A 60 -4.93 1.57 -3.91
CA CYS A 60 -6.07 0.91 -3.27
C CYS A 60 -6.64 -0.29 -4.08
N GLY A 61 -6.28 -0.39 -5.36
CA GLY A 61 -6.76 -1.45 -6.25
C GLY A 61 -8.28 -1.52 -6.26
N SER A 62 -8.82 -2.74 -6.14
CA SER A 62 -10.28 -3.00 -6.11
C SER A 62 -10.95 -2.72 -4.76
N GLY A 63 -10.31 -1.98 -3.84
CA GLY A 63 -10.91 -1.55 -2.58
C GLY A 63 -11.04 -2.63 -1.50
N ARG A 64 -10.41 -3.80 -1.65
CA ARG A 64 -10.56 -4.91 -0.69
C ARG A 64 -10.09 -4.56 0.72
N ILE A 65 -8.98 -3.85 0.85
CA ILE A 65 -8.50 -3.38 2.17
C ILE A 65 -9.41 -2.27 2.68
N GLY A 66 -9.84 -1.35 1.81
CA GLY A 66 -10.79 -0.28 2.12
C GLY A 66 -12.05 -0.79 2.82
N GLU A 67 -12.64 -1.87 2.30
CA GLU A 67 -13.82 -2.50 2.91
C GLU A 67 -13.59 -2.90 4.38
N PHE A 68 -12.46 -3.55 4.67
CA PHE A 68 -12.15 -3.99 6.03
C PHE A 68 -11.81 -2.85 6.99
N VAL A 69 -11.10 -1.81 6.53
CA VAL A 69 -10.74 -0.68 7.38
C VAL A 69 -11.95 0.22 7.66
N LEU A 70 -12.88 0.35 6.71
CA LEU A 70 -14.15 1.03 6.93
C LEU A 70 -15.03 0.30 7.95
N GLN A 71 -15.08 -1.04 7.89
CA GLN A 71 -15.74 -1.88 8.90
C GLN A 71 -15.03 -1.80 10.27
N ALA A 72 -13.72 -1.57 10.29
CA ALA A 72 -12.92 -1.46 11.51
C ALA A 72 -13.07 -0.12 12.23
N GLY A 73 -13.73 0.90 11.62
CA GLY A 73 -14.01 2.19 12.26
C GLY A 73 -13.32 3.40 11.61
N ALA A 74 -12.78 3.28 10.39
CA ALA A 74 -12.32 4.47 9.68
C ALA A 74 -13.48 5.45 9.47
N SER A 75 -13.30 6.72 9.86
CA SER A 75 -14.33 7.76 9.68
C SER A 75 -14.44 8.21 8.24
N ARG A 76 -13.30 8.31 7.56
CA ARG A 76 -13.18 8.63 6.14
C ARG A 76 -12.12 7.74 5.50
N TYR A 77 -12.35 7.36 4.25
CA TYR A 77 -11.43 6.58 3.44
C TYR A 77 -11.23 7.25 2.09
N LEU A 78 -9.99 7.59 1.77
CA LEU A 78 -9.56 8.04 0.45
C LEU A 78 -8.72 6.95 -0.20
N GLY A 79 -9.23 6.36 -1.27
CA GLY A 79 -8.48 5.40 -2.10
C GLY A 79 -7.94 6.05 -3.35
N VAL A 80 -6.66 5.92 -3.61
CA VAL A 80 -5.99 6.45 -4.81
C VAL A 80 -5.37 5.29 -5.58
N ASP A 81 -5.74 5.13 -6.85
CA ASP A 81 -5.10 4.19 -7.77
C ASP A 81 -5.05 4.79 -9.19
N PHE A 82 -3.98 4.49 -9.92
CA PHE A 82 -3.84 4.96 -11.31
C PHE A 82 -4.68 4.16 -12.32
N SER A 83 -5.20 3.00 -11.92
CA SER A 83 -5.95 2.07 -12.77
C SER A 83 -7.45 2.32 -12.66
N GLU A 84 -8.03 2.97 -13.66
CA GLU A 84 -9.47 3.22 -13.71
C GLU A 84 -10.32 1.95 -13.53
N PRO A 85 -10.01 0.78 -14.20
CA PRO A 85 -10.78 -0.44 -13.96
C PRO A 85 -10.70 -0.96 -12.51
N MET A 86 -9.59 -0.71 -11.80
CA MET A 86 -9.48 -1.05 -10.38
C MET A 86 -10.35 -0.15 -9.52
N VAL A 87 -10.35 1.15 -9.79
CA VAL A 87 -11.18 2.12 -9.06
C VAL A 87 -12.67 1.88 -9.31
N GLU A 88 -13.07 1.43 -10.50
CA GLU A 88 -14.46 1.01 -10.77
C GLU A 88 -14.87 -0.16 -9.88
N LEU A 89 -14.05 -1.22 -9.81
CA LEU A 89 -14.30 -2.35 -8.90
C LEU A 89 -14.34 -1.90 -7.43
N ALA A 90 -13.51 -0.91 -7.05
CA ALA A 90 -13.55 -0.35 -5.71
C ALA A 90 -14.84 0.43 -5.43
N ARG A 91 -15.38 1.18 -6.41
CA ARG A 91 -16.66 1.89 -6.28
C ARG A 91 -17.79 0.92 -5.99
N ASP A 92 -17.91 -0.14 -6.80
CA ASP A 92 -18.94 -1.16 -6.60
C ASP A 92 -18.83 -1.82 -5.22
N ARG A 93 -17.60 -2.18 -4.80
CA ARG A 93 -17.37 -2.83 -3.50
C ARG A 93 -17.66 -1.94 -2.30
N LEU A 94 -17.33 -0.66 -2.40
CA LEU A 94 -17.40 0.27 -1.29
C LEU A 94 -18.68 1.12 -1.27
N GLU A 95 -19.57 0.98 -2.26
CA GLU A 95 -20.80 1.75 -2.42
C GLU A 95 -21.64 1.86 -1.13
N ARG A 96 -21.77 0.75 -0.40
CA ARG A 96 -22.53 0.68 0.85
C ARG A 96 -22.04 1.58 1.99
N PHE A 97 -20.83 2.11 1.89
CA PHE A 97 -20.25 3.01 2.90
C PHE A 97 -20.54 4.49 2.64
N GLY A 98 -21.16 4.81 1.49
CA GLY A 98 -21.66 6.13 1.15
C GLY A 98 -20.60 7.24 1.25
N ASP A 99 -20.96 8.34 1.88
CA ASP A 99 -20.13 9.57 1.97
C ASP A 99 -18.82 9.40 2.75
N ARG A 100 -18.60 8.25 3.38
CA ARG A 100 -17.31 7.96 4.02
C ARG A 100 -16.20 7.58 3.03
N VAL A 101 -16.54 7.34 1.76
CA VAL A 101 -15.62 6.86 0.73
C VAL A 101 -15.41 7.89 -0.35
N GLU A 102 -14.15 8.19 -0.61
CA GLU A 102 -13.70 8.91 -1.78
C GLU A 102 -12.71 8.06 -2.57
N LEU A 103 -12.85 8.00 -3.89
CA LEU A 103 -12.00 7.20 -4.77
C LEU A 103 -11.52 8.06 -5.93
N GLN A 104 -10.21 8.10 -6.12
CA GLN A 104 -9.56 8.90 -7.17
C GLN A 104 -8.76 8.02 -8.13
N VAL A 105 -9.02 8.16 -9.43
CA VAL A 105 -8.15 7.64 -10.49
C VAL A 105 -7.01 8.62 -10.69
N ALA A 106 -5.86 8.38 -10.05
CA ALA A 106 -4.81 9.38 -9.99
C ALA A 106 -3.42 8.78 -9.80
N ASP A 107 -2.39 9.54 -10.18
CA ASP A 107 -1.00 9.26 -9.81
C ASP A 107 -0.70 9.90 -8.45
N PHE A 108 -0.45 9.08 -7.44
CA PHE A 108 -0.19 9.54 -6.09
C PHE A 108 0.90 10.61 -5.98
N LEU A 109 1.96 10.52 -6.80
CA LEU A 109 3.09 11.47 -6.73
C LEU A 109 2.79 12.86 -7.31
N THR A 110 1.73 13.00 -8.09
CA THR A 110 1.43 14.25 -8.81
C THR A 110 0.08 14.85 -8.46
N THR A 111 -0.76 14.09 -7.76
CA THR A 111 -2.10 14.55 -7.39
C THR A 111 -2.06 15.26 -6.04
N PRO A 112 -2.56 16.49 -5.94
CA PRO A 112 -2.69 17.16 -4.66
C PRO A 112 -3.73 16.44 -3.81
N LEU A 113 -3.36 16.12 -2.56
CA LEU A 113 -4.22 15.49 -1.57
C LEU A 113 -4.30 16.39 -0.33
N GLU A 114 -5.46 16.42 0.31
CA GLU A 114 -5.69 17.26 1.50
C GLU A 114 -5.36 16.50 2.79
N PRO A 115 -4.19 16.79 3.43
CA PRO A 115 -3.84 16.21 4.72
C PRO A 115 -4.69 16.82 5.85
N PRO A 116 -4.61 16.28 7.08
CA PRO A 116 -3.82 15.13 7.49
C PRO A 116 -4.59 13.81 7.41
N PHE A 117 -3.85 12.68 7.39
CA PHE A 117 -4.39 11.32 7.55
C PHE A 117 -3.75 10.65 8.76
N GLU A 118 -4.54 10.11 9.68
CA GLU A 118 -4.04 9.39 10.86
C GLU A 118 -3.44 8.04 10.47
N VAL A 119 -4.00 7.39 9.44
CA VAL A 119 -3.49 6.12 8.93
C VAL A 119 -3.32 6.22 7.41
N ILE A 120 -2.12 5.89 6.93
CA ILE A 120 -1.84 5.77 5.49
C ILE A 120 -1.46 4.32 5.20
N LEU A 121 -2.10 3.75 4.20
CA LEU A 121 -1.86 2.38 3.74
C LEU A 121 -1.13 2.39 2.38
N ALA A 122 -0.18 1.47 2.20
CA ALA A 122 0.50 1.22 0.92
C ALA A 122 0.80 -0.29 0.80
N LEU A 123 -0.25 -1.09 0.60
CA LEU A 123 -0.19 -2.55 0.70
C LEU A 123 -0.18 -3.22 -0.68
N GLY A 124 0.96 -3.80 -1.07
CA GLY A 124 1.17 -4.43 -2.38
C GLY A 124 1.61 -3.47 -3.48
N LEU A 125 1.88 -2.21 -3.14
CA LEU A 125 2.31 -1.16 -4.05
C LEU A 125 3.81 -1.26 -4.38
N PHE A 126 4.66 -1.42 -3.36
CA PHE A 126 6.12 -1.31 -3.49
C PHE A 126 6.80 -2.44 -4.28
N ASP A 127 6.06 -3.46 -4.68
CA ASP A 127 6.52 -4.42 -5.68
C ASP A 127 6.86 -3.75 -7.03
N TYR A 128 6.21 -2.62 -7.36
CA TYR A 128 6.18 -1.99 -8.68
C TYR A 128 6.69 -0.55 -8.70
N VAL A 129 7.19 -0.03 -7.59
CA VAL A 129 7.63 1.36 -7.45
C VAL A 129 9.14 1.48 -7.63
N ALA A 130 9.57 2.22 -8.66
CA ALA A 130 10.99 2.46 -8.96
C ALA A 130 11.66 3.49 -8.02
N GLU A 131 10.89 4.45 -7.51
CA GLU A 131 11.38 5.55 -6.65
C GLU A 131 10.66 5.56 -5.30
N PRO A 132 10.87 4.53 -4.45
CA PRO A 132 10.10 4.34 -3.22
C PRO A 132 10.30 5.49 -2.20
N HIS A 133 11.45 6.13 -2.20
CA HIS A 133 11.75 7.27 -1.33
C HIS A 133 10.84 8.48 -1.58
N ARG A 134 10.39 8.70 -2.82
CA ARG A 134 9.43 9.77 -3.13
C ARG A 134 8.06 9.48 -2.52
N PHE A 135 7.64 8.21 -2.57
CA PHE A 135 6.40 7.76 -1.95
C PHE A 135 6.45 7.91 -0.43
N THR A 136 7.52 7.42 0.22
CA THR A 136 7.63 7.49 1.69
C THR A 136 7.72 8.92 2.19
N ARG A 137 8.37 9.83 1.44
CA ARG A 137 8.43 11.24 1.77
C ARG A 137 7.06 11.90 1.66
N LEU A 138 6.33 11.70 0.56
CA LEU A 138 5.00 12.26 0.40
C LEU A 138 4.01 11.69 1.42
N MET A 139 4.10 10.38 1.73
CA MET A 139 3.30 9.78 2.81
C MET A 139 3.62 10.40 4.17
N PHE A 140 4.89 10.74 4.44
CA PHE A 140 5.25 11.45 5.67
C PHE A 140 4.61 12.86 5.72
N GLU A 141 4.64 13.59 4.62
CA GLU A 141 4.05 14.94 4.54
C GLU A 141 2.53 14.91 4.76
N LEU A 142 1.84 13.87 4.24
CA LEU A 142 0.39 13.68 4.36
C LEU A 142 -0.04 13.03 5.69
N CYS A 143 0.86 12.33 6.39
CA CYS A 143 0.57 11.66 7.65
C CYS A 143 0.35 12.69 8.76
N ALA A 144 -0.67 12.50 9.59
CA ALA A 144 -0.90 13.32 10.77
C ALA A 144 0.27 13.19 11.77
N PRO A 145 0.58 14.24 12.56
CA PRO A 145 1.41 14.07 13.75
C PRO A 145 0.80 13.03 14.69
N GLY A 146 1.59 12.04 15.13
CA GLY A 146 1.11 10.87 15.86
C GLY A 146 0.43 9.81 14.99
N GLY A 147 0.35 10.04 13.69
CA GLY A 147 -0.19 9.08 12.73
C GLY A 147 0.82 8.00 12.31
N CYS A 148 0.35 7.04 11.53
CA CYS A 148 1.09 5.86 11.13
C CYS A 148 0.94 5.54 9.65
N VAL A 149 2.05 5.13 9.01
CA VAL A 149 2.08 4.57 7.65
C VAL A 149 2.27 3.07 7.72
N VAL A 150 1.34 2.31 7.17
CA VAL A 150 1.41 0.84 7.07
C VAL A 150 1.73 0.44 5.64
N SER A 151 2.85 -0.26 5.44
CA SER A 151 3.27 -0.64 4.09
C SER A 151 3.70 -2.11 4.00
N SER A 152 3.73 -2.64 2.79
CA SER A 152 4.29 -3.97 2.53
C SER A 152 5.32 -3.92 1.42
N PHE A 153 6.43 -4.62 1.65
CA PHE A 153 7.57 -4.69 0.72
C PHE A 153 7.95 -6.14 0.43
N PRO A 154 8.27 -6.48 -0.82
CA PRO A 154 8.82 -7.80 -1.14
C PRO A 154 10.24 -7.91 -0.61
N ALA A 155 10.53 -9.01 0.11
CA ALA A 155 11.89 -9.29 0.58
C ALA A 155 12.80 -9.72 -0.57
N TRP A 156 14.05 -9.28 -0.52
CA TRP A 156 15.08 -9.84 -1.37
C TRP A 156 15.33 -11.31 -1.02
N SER A 157 15.44 -12.17 -2.03
CA SER A 157 15.64 -13.61 -1.86
C SER A 157 16.57 -14.13 -2.95
N LEU A 158 17.62 -14.83 -2.55
CA LEU A 158 18.59 -15.45 -3.45
C LEU A 158 17.96 -16.47 -4.41
N ILE A 159 16.96 -17.21 -3.94
CA ILE A 159 16.35 -18.31 -4.70
C ILE A 159 15.11 -17.85 -5.47
N LYS A 160 14.20 -17.14 -4.79
CA LYS A 160 12.93 -16.70 -5.39
C LYS A 160 13.05 -15.39 -6.19
N GLY A 161 14.02 -14.55 -5.85
CA GLY A 161 14.26 -13.26 -6.50
C GLY A 161 14.51 -13.40 -8.01
N PRO A 162 15.51 -14.19 -8.45
CA PRO A 162 15.79 -14.37 -9.88
C PRO A 162 14.61 -14.97 -10.66
N VAL A 163 13.97 -16.03 -10.12
CA VAL A 163 12.82 -16.68 -10.76
C VAL A 163 11.64 -15.72 -10.88
N ARG A 164 11.37 -14.95 -9.85
CA ARG A 164 10.32 -13.91 -9.83
C ARG A 164 10.64 -12.81 -10.84
N LYS A 165 11.89 -12.34 -10.88
CA LYS A 165 12.36 -11.30 -11.81
C LYS A 165 12.18 -11.76 -13.27
N VAL A 166 12.65 -12.95 -13.62
CA VAL A 166 12.47 -13.53 -14.96
C VAL A 166 10.98 -13.63 -15.33
N ARG A 167 10.14 -14.14 -14.42
CA ARG A 167 8.71 -14.30 -14.68
C ARG A 167 8.00 -12.96 -14.90
N TYR A 168 8.33 -11.93 -14.13
CA TYR A 168 7.66 -10.63 -14.20
C TYR A 168 8.25 -9.72 -15.27
N GLU A 169 9.58 -9.65 -15.41
CA GLU A 169 10.23 -8.77 -16.37
C GLU A 169 10.22 -9.34 -17.79
N LEU A 170 10.59 -10.63 -17.98
CA LEU A 170 10.67 -11.22 -19.32
C LEU A 170 9.31 -11.68 -19.87
N ILE A 171 8.48 -12.31 -19.03
CA ILE A 171 7.17 -12.84 -19.46
C ILE A 171 6.07 -11.80 -19.27
N GLY A 172 6.14 -11.02 -18.17
CA GLY A 172 5.11 -10.08 -17.76
C GLY A 172 5.37 -8.63 -18.16
N ASN A 173 6.53 -8.30 -18.71
CA ASN A 173 6.97 -6.95 -19.08
C ASN A 173 6.68 -5.90 -17.96
N CYS A 174 6.89 -6.29 -16.70
CA CYS A 174 6.62 -5.46 -15.54
C CYS A 174 7.81 -5.50 -14.59
N PRO A 175 8.48 -4.39 -14.31
CA PRO A 175 9.59 -4.35 -13.37
C PRO A 175 9.10 -4.72 -11.96
N ILE A 176 9.94 -5.40 -11.20
CA ILE A 176 9.70 -5.68 -9.79
C ILE A 176 10.93 -5.34 -8.96
N PHE A 177 10.68 -4.81 -7.77
CA PHE A 177 11.70 -4.38 -6.83
C PHE A 177 11.66 -5.28 -5.59
N ASN A 178 12.80 -5.43 -4.92
CA ASN A 178 12.93 -6.18 -3.67
C ASN A 178 13.77 -5.34 -2.72
N TYR A 179 13.53 -5.51 -1.41
CA TYR A 179 14.10 -4.68 -0.37
C TYR A 179 14.77 -5.51 0.70
N THR A 180 15.76 -4.95 1.35
CA THR A 180 16.34 -5.44 2.60
C THR A 180 15.78 -4.64 3.78
N ARG A 181 15.86 -5.21 4.99
CA ARG A 181 15.45 -4.50 6.22
C ARG A 181 16.19 -3.15 6.36
N ARG A 182 17.50 -3.14 6.12
CA ARG A 182 18.34 -1.94 6.25
C ARG A 182 17.94 -0.83 5.29
N GLU A 183 17.60 -1.17 4.04
CA GLU A 183 17.08 -0.20 3.06
C GLU A 183 15.77 0.42 3.53
N LEU A 184 14.87 -0.37 4.11
CA LEU A 184 13.61 0.14 4.65
C LEU A 184 13.84 1.07 5.84
N GLU A 185 14.69 0.70 6.80
CA GLU A 185 15.05 1.55 7.95
C GLU A 185 15.63 2.89 7.49
N MET A 186 16.57 2.87 6.55
CA MET A 186 17.17 4.09 5.99
C MET A 186 16.15 4.94 5.23
N MET A 187 15.28 4.33 4.43
CA MET A 187 14.29 5.02 3.60
C MET A 187 13.23 5.75 4.45
N PHE A 188 12.67 5.09 5.45
CA PHE A 188 11.69 5.70 6.35
C PHE A 188 12.33 6.76 7.25
N GLY A 189 13.52 6.49 7.80
CA GLY A 189 14.27 7.47 8.60
C GLY A 189 14.62 8.73 7.81
N ALA A 190 15.10 8.58 6.57
CA ALA A 190 15.37 9.71 5.67
C ALA A 190 14.11 10.51 5.28
N SER A 191 12.94 9.89 5.33
CA SER A 191 11.66 10.56 5.09
C SER A 191 11.15 11.36 6.29
N GLY A 192 11.72 11.16 7.50
CA GLY A 192 11.38 11.90 8.71
C GLY A 192 10.57 11.12 9.76
N PHE A 193 10.28 9.83 9.53
CA PHE A 193 9.59 9.00 10.51
C PHE A 193 10.48 8.75 11.74
N SER A 194 9.90 8.87 12.93
CA SER A 194 10.62 8.76 14.21
C SER A 194 10.85 7.32 14.64
N GLU A 195 9.97 6.42 14.25
CA GLU A 195 10.02 5.00 14.59
C GLU A 195 9.53 4.16 13.42
N VAL A 196 10.17 3.02 13.18
CA VAL A 196 9.79 2.07 12.13
C VAL A 196 9.83 0.64 12.65
N GLU A 197 8.66 0.05 12.83
CA GLU A 197 8.51 -1.36 13.11
C GLU A 197 8.56 -2.15 11.81
N ILE A 198 9.46 -3.13 11.70
CA ILE A 198 9.57 -4.00 10.53
C ILE A 198 9.39 -5.44 10.96
N THR A 199 8.34 -6.07 10.46
CA THR A 199 8.05 -7.48 10.67
C THR A 199 8.21 -8.27 9.38
N SER A 200 8.67 -9.52 9.48
CA SER A 200 8.80 -10.41 8.33
C SER A 200 7.89 -11.63 8.54
N PRO A 201 6.64 -11.59 8.09
CA PRO A 201 5.72 -12.70 8.21
C PRO A 201 6.08 -13.82 7.23
N GLY A 202 7.13 -14.58 7.56
CA GLY A 202 7.66 -15.65 6.71
C GLY A 202 8.68 -15.17 5.67
N ARG A 203 8.95 -16.02 4.65
CA ARG A 203 10.03 -15.81 3.67
C ARG A 203 9.67 -14.88 2.49
N SER A 204 8.55 -14.15 2.52
CA SER A 204 8.02 -13.53 1.30
C SER A 204 8.03 -12.00 1.29
N GLY A 205 8.33 -11.34 2.39
CA GLY A 205 8.29 -9.87 2.41
C GLY A 205 8.39 -9.28 3.79
N PHE A 206 8.29 -7.96 3.83
CA PHE A 206 8.24 -7.16 5.05
C PHE A 206 6.90 -6.47 5.16
N LEU A 207 6.39 -6.35 6.38
CA LEU A 207 5.34 -5.43 6.77
C LEU A 207 5.95 -4.36 7.66
N THR A 208 5.64 -3.11 7.40
CA THR A 208 6.18 -1.97 8.14
C THR A 208 5.07 -1.14 8.76
N LYS A 209 5.31 -0.63 9.95
CA LYS A 209 4.60 0.51 10.53
C LYS A 209 5.61 1.60 10.78
N ALA A 210 5.41 2.78 10.20
CA ALA A 210 6.27 3.93 10.39
C ALA A 210 5.46 5.06 11.03
N TYR A 211 5.95 5.59 12.15
CA TYR A 211 5.22 6.56 12.97
C TYR A 211 5.78 7.97 12.78
N ARG A 212 4.89 8.93 12.63
CA ARG A 212 5.24 10.35 12.66
C ARG A 212 5.15 10.88 14.08
N ASP A 213 6.24 11.51 14.55
CA ASP A 213 6.31 12.11 15.89
C ASP A 213 5.14 13.10 16.12
N PRO A 214 4.39 12.97 17.21
CA PRO A 214 3.37 13.95 17.60
C PRO A 214 3.92 15.38 17.80
N ALA A 215 5.18 15.51 18.26
CA ALA A 215 5.84 16.78 18.53
C ALA A 215 6.40 17.49 17.28
N ALA A 216 6.32 16.89 16.08
CA ALA A 216 6.91 17.44 14.86
C ALA A 216 6.26 18.77 14.38
N VAL A 217 5.15 19.19 14.95
CA VAL A 217 4.45 20.45 14.58
C VAL A 217 5.11 21.69 15.20
N SER A 218 5.79 21.58 16.34
CA SER A 218 6.28 22.76 17.09
C SER A 218 7.63 23.31 16.60
N ARG A 219 8.27 22.73 15.59
CA ARG A 219 9.60 23.14 15.11
C ARG A 219 9.63 23.92 13.79
N ARG A 220 8.46 24.33 13.28
CA ARG A 220 8.35 25.12 12.03
C ARG A 220 7.64 26.46 12.24
N THR A 221 7.87 27.11 13.38
CA THR A 221 7.52 28.52 13.61
C THR A 221 8.78 29.37 13.67
#